data_d9c5c115d8f5d04dd494ff43998e3395
#
_entry.id   d9c5c115d8f5d04dd494ff43998e3395
#
_cell.length_a   1.000
_cell.length_b   1.000
_cell.length_c   1.000
_cell.angle_alpha   90.00
_cell.angle_beta   90.00
_cell.angle_gamma   90.00
#
_symmetry.space_group_name_H-M   'P 1'
#
loop_
_entity.id
_entity.type
_entity.pdbx_description
1 polymer ?
#
loop_
_entity_poly.entity_id
_entity_poly.type
_entity_poly.pdbx_seq_one_letter_code
_entity_poly.pdbx_strand_id
1 'polypeptide(L)'
;MTIETHAISAAAIAATESLRAREDRWRVTGAWLEGDEIGDRKFLEIGDLELESGEVIPKVRLAYQSWGTLNDDKSNAILVNHALTGWSDVPAWWPQMVGPGLPLDS
;
A
#
# COMPACT_ATOMS: atom_id res chain seq x y z
N MET A 1 23.88 26.79 -6.30
CA MET A 1 23.86 26.64 -5.47
C MET A 1 23.35 25.66 -4.84
N THR A 2 23.38 25.21 -4.35
CA THR A 2 23.36 24.18 -4.00
C THR A 2 22.95 23.78 -2.81
N ILE A 3 22.66 23.97 -2.48
CA ILE A 3 22.56 23.98 -1.59
C ILE A 3 21.81 23.71 -0.57
N GLU A 4 20.88 23.96 -0.71
CA GLU A 4 19.91 23.99 0.24
C GLU A 4 19.25 22.70 0.52
N THR A 5 19.39 21.70 -0.30
CA THR A 5 18.99 20.34 0.00
C THR A 5 19.63 19.76 1.25
N HIS A 6 20.74 20.38 1.67
CA HIS A 6 21.38 20.02 2.92
C HIS A 6 20.81 20.73 4.13
N ALA A 7 19.96 21.71 3.87
CA ALA A 7 19.45 22.57 4.91
C ALA A 7 18.20 22.05 5.60
N ILE A 8 17.80 20.83 5.36
CA ILE A 8 16.75 20.19 6.17
C ILE A 8 17.28 20.09 7.58
N SER A 9 16.77 20.96 8.44
CA SER A 9 17.26 21.07 9.80
C SER A 9 16.99 19.82 10.61
N ALA A 10 17.80 19.57 11.61
CA ALA A 10 17.56 18.52 12.59
C ALA A 10 16.17 18.67 13.24
N ALA A 11 15.69 19.89 13.42
CA ALA A 11 14.36 20.16 13.94
C ALA A 11 13.25 19.69 12.98
N ALA A 12 13.41 19.88 11.66
CA ALA A 12 12.45 19.39 10.67
C ALA A 12 12.44 17.86 10.60
N ILE A 13 13.60 17.22 10.66
CA ILE A 13 13.72 15.75 10.72
C ILE A 13 13.05 15.23 11.99
N ALA A 14 13.35 15.80 13.15
CA ALA A 14 12.76 15.40 14.42
C ALA A 14 11.24 15.61 14.43
N ALA A 15 10.73 16.69 13.83
CA ALA A 15 9.30 16.92 13.70
C ALA A 15 8.62 15.85 12.82
N THR A 16 9.26 15.47 11.71
CA THR A 16 8.76 14.41 10.83
C THR A 16 8.76 13.05 11.53
N GLU A 17 9.81 12.73 12.25
CA GLU A 17 9.90 11.49 13.05
C GLU A 17 8.86 11.47 14.17
N SER A 18 8.63 12.59 14.83
CA SER A 18 7.62 12.72 15.87
C SER A 18 6.20 12.55 15.32
N LEU A 19 5.92 13.11 14.15
CA LEU A 19 4.64 12.91 13.46
C LEU A 19 4.44 11.43 13.11
N ARG A 20 5.46 10.78 12.54
CA ARG A 20 5.44 9.35 12.25
C ARG A 20 5.17 8.52 13.50
N ALA A 21 5.89 8.76 14.57
CA ALA A 21 5.69 8.02 15.83
C ALA A 21 4.29 8.21 16.40
N ARG A 22 3.65 9.36 16.15
CA ARG A 22 2.26 9.62 16.52
C ARG A 22 1.29 8.87 15.62
N GLU A 23 1.54 8.84 14.32
CA GLU A 23 0.74 8.09 13.35
C GLU A 23 0.79 6.60 13.64
N ASP A 24 1.96 6.04 13.89
CA ASP A 24 2.13 4.63 14.25
C ASP A 24 1.36 4.25 15.51
N ARG A 25 1.32 5.13 16.49
CA ARG A 25 0.58 4.90 17.73
C ARG A 25 -0.93 4.82 17.53
N TRP A 26 -1.46 5.53 16.54
CA TRP A 26 -2.89 5.58 16.24
C TRP A 26 -3.26 4.73 15.02
N ARG A 27 -2.30 4.01 14.47
CA ARG A 27 -2.51 3.20 13.28
C ARG A 27 -3.42 2.02 13.59
N VAL A 28 -4.60 2.06 13.03
CA VAL A 28 -5.64 1.03 13.20
C VAL A 28 -5.70 0.06 12.03
N THR A 29 -4.80 0.20 11.08
CA THR A 29 -4.76 -0.58 9.84
C THR A 29 -3.31 -0.91 9.48
N GLY A 30 -3.11 -1.99 8.73
CA GLY A 30 -1.82 -2.34 8.15
C GLY A 30 -1.54 -1.68 6.81
N ALA A 31 -2.29 -0.64 6.43
CA ALA A 31 -2.05 0.09 5.20
C ALA A 31 -0.62 0.63 5.14
N TRP A 32 -0.01 0.46 3.97
CA TRP A 32 1.34 0.96 3.73
C TRP A 32 1.35 2.48 3.59
N LEU A 33 2.31 3.11 4.21
CA LEU A 33 2.58 4.53 4.08
C LEU A 33 3.96 4.75 3.46
N GLU A 34 4.15 5.89 2.81
CA GLU A 34 5.43 6.24 2.21
C GLU A 34 6.56 6.21 3.25
N GLY A 35 7.58 5.41 2.96
CA GLY A 35 8.71 5.18 3.85
C GLY A 35 8.58 3.98 4.78
N ASP A 36 7.45 3.27 4.77
CA ASP A 36 7.36 1.96 5.41
C ASP A 36 8.15 0.91 4.64
N GLU A 37 8.49 -0.18 5.30
CA GLU A 37 9.06 -1.33 4.65
C GLU A 37 8.08 -1.90 3.60
N ILE A 38 8.59 -2.12 2.39
CA ILE A 38 7.75 -2.57 1.27
C ILE A 38 7.26 -4.00 1.48
N GLY A 39 8.13 -4.89 1.98
CA GLY A 39 7.84 -6.31 2.08
C GLY A 39 7.54 -6.93 0.72
N ASP A 40 6.50 -7.74 0.64
CA ASP A 40 6.07 -8.41 -0.60
C ASP A 40 5.13 -7.56 -1.46
N ARG A 41 4.93 -6.30 -1.13
CA ARG A 41 4.06 -5.40 -1.88
C ARG A 41 4.65 -5.06 -3.23
N LYS A 42 3.78 -5.01 -4.21
CA LYS A 42 4.03 -4.50 -5.56
C LYS A 42 3.23 -3.22 -5.74
N PHE A 43 3.67 -2.38 -6.65
CA PHE A 43 3.02 -1.11 -6.91
C PHE A 43 2.65 -0.98 -8.38
N LEU A 44 1.47 -0.45 -8.62
CA LEU A 44 0.97 -0.10 -9.94
C LEU A 44 0.76 1.41 -9.99
N GLU A 45 1.46 2.05 -10.91
CA GLU A 45 1.25 3.47 -11.20
C GLU A 45 0.05 3.59 -12.16
N ILE A 46 -1.00 4.25 -11.71
CA ILE A 46 -2.19 4.48 -12.55
C ILE A 46 -2.26 5.90 -13.12
N GLY A 47 -1.29 6.74 -12.77
CA GLY A 47 -1.26 8.12 -13.20
C GLY A 47 -2.20 9.01 -12.41
N ASP A 48 -2.67 10.07 -13.04
CA ASP A 48 -3.57 11.01 -12.40
C ASP A 48 -4.99 10.46 -12.35
N LEU A 49 -5.65 10.62 -11.21
CA LEU A 49 -7.03 10.19 -10.99
C LEU A 49 -7.93 11.41 -10.85
N GLU A 50 -8.83 11.58 -11.81
CA GLU A 50 -9.87 12.60 -11.74
C GLU A 50 -11.03 12.10 -10.87
N LEU A 51 -11.43 12.93 -9.90
CA LEU A 51 -12.53 12.65 -9.01
C LEU A 51 -13.85 13.19 -9.58
N GLU A 52 -14.98 12.70 -9.08
CA GLU A 52 -16.30 13.18 -9.47
C GLU A 52 -16.49 14.69 -9.23
N SER A 53 -15.75 15.25 -8.28
CA SER A 53 -15.74 16.70 -8.01
C SER A 53 -15.02 17.52 -9.10
N GLY A 54 -14.28 16.87 -9.99
CA GLY A 54 -13.39 17.51 -10.96
C GLY A 54 -11.98 17.77 -10.44
N GLU A 55 -11.72 17.49 -9.17
CA GLU A 55 -10.38 17.56 -8.62
C GLU A 55 -9.52 16.39 -9.11
N VAL A 56 -8.22 16.57 -9.15
CA VAL A 56 -7.29 15.54 -9.62
C VAL A 56 -6.32 15.16 -8.50
N ILE A 57 -6.23 13.86 -8.23
CA ILE A 57 -5.16 13.30 -7.41
C ILE A 57 -4.02 12.90 -8.36
N PRO A 58 -2.87 13.60 -8.29
CA PRO A 58 -1.79 13.31 -9.21
C PRO A 58 -1.01 12.06 -8.81
N LYS A 59 -0.48 11.35 -9.81
CA LYS A 59 0.48 10.26 -9.63
C LYS A 59 0.02 9.18 -8.66
N VAL A 60 -1.21 8.75 -8.79
CA VAL A 60 -1.78 7.72 -7.93
C VAL A 60 -1.04 6.40 -8.14
N ARG A 61 -0.68 5.78 -7.03
CA ARG A 61 0.01 4.51 -6.98
C ARG A 61 -0.76 3.55 -6.08
N LEU A 62 -1.05 2.38 -6.58
CA LEU A 62 -1.75 1.33 -5.84
C LEU A 62 -0.77 0.27 -5.34
N ALA A 63 -0.84 -0.05 -4.07
CA ALA A 63 -0.13 -1.18 -3.49
C ALA A 63 -0.99 -2.44 -3.62
N TYR A 64 -0.40 -3.54 -4.08
CA TYR A 64 -1.07 -4.83 -4.18
C TYR A 64 -0.12 -5.98 -3.87
N GLN A 65 -0.68 -7.11 -3.57
CA GLN A 65 0.04 -8.37 -3.47
C GLN A 65 -0.65 -9.43 -4.31
N SER A 66 0.05 -10.47 -4.69
CA SER A 66 -0.48 -11.57 -5.49
C SER A 66 0.08 -12.90 -5.05
N TRP A 67 -0.73 -13.92 -5.10
CA TRP A 67 -0.39 -15.29 -4.75
C TRP A 67 -0.79 -16.22 -5.90
N GLY A 68 -0.09 -17.34 -6.03
CA GLY A 68 -0.37 -18.32 -7.05
C GLY A 68 0.13 -17.93 -8.45
N THR A 69 -0.37 -18.65 -9.43
CA THR A 69 0.07 -18.53 -10.82
C THR A 69 -1.13 -18.43 -11.75
N LEU A 70 -1.14 -17.42 -12.58
CA LEU A 70 -2.14 -17.29 -13.64
C LEU A 70 -1.94 -18.40 -14.69
N ASN A 71 -3.06 -18.98 -15.13
CA ASN A 71 -3.06 -19.84 -16.30
C ASN A 71 -2.87 -19.02 -17.60
N ASP A 72 -2.64 -19.68 -18.73
CA ASP A 72 -2.29 -19.02 -19.98
C ASP A 72 -3.35 -18.02 -20.48
N ASP A 73 -4.62 -18.34 -20.26
CA ASP A 73 -5.75 -17.47 -20.66
C ASP A 73 -6.19 -16.52 -19.54
N LYS A 74 -5.48 -16.57 -18.40
CA LYS A 74 -5.74 -15.69 -17.23
C LYS A 74 -7.16 -15.78 -16.68
N SER A 75 -7.80 -16.93 -16.84
CA SER A 75 -9.18 -17.15 -16.41
C SER A 75 -9.32 -17.47 -14.92
N ASN A 76 -8.21 -17.72 -14.23
CA ASN A 76 -8.17 -18.07 -12.81
C ASN A 76 -7.82 -16.90 -11.89
N ALA A 77 -7.93 -15.66 -12.35
CA ALA A 77 -7.64 -14.50 -11.53
C ALA A 77 -8.81 -14.16 -10.62
N ILE A 78 -8.53 -13.96 -9.33
CA ILE A 78 -9.48 -13.48 -8.34
C ILE A 78 -8.96 -12.19 -7.75
N LEU A 79 -9.74 -11.11 -7.86
CA LEU A 79 -9.42 -9.83 -7.25
C LEU A 79 -10.08 -9.74 -5.87
N VAL A 80 -9.28 -9.52 -4.85
CA VAL A 80 -9.76 -9.31 -3.48
C VAL A 80 -9.52 -7.86 -3.09
N ASN A 81 -10.60 -7.13 -2.83
CA ASN A 81 -10.54 -5.78 -2.29
C ASN A 81 -10.72 -5.84 -0.78
N HIS A 82 -9.81 -5.22 -0.05
CA HIS A 82 -9.90 -5.17 1.41
C HIS A 82 -10.93 -4.13 1.88
N ALA A 83 -11.41 -4.30 3.11
CA ALA A 83 -12.24 -3.29 3.78
C ALA A 83 -11.40 -2.05 4.15
N LEU A 84 -12.06 -0.97 4.58
CA LEU A 84 -11.40 0.31 4.92
C LEU A 84 -10.22 0.16 5.89
N THR A 85 -10.29 -0.78 6.81
CA THR A 85 -9.24 -1.05 7.80
C THR A 85 -8.24 -2.13 7.37
N GLY A 86 -8.40 -2.70 6.17
CA GLY A 86 -7.52 -3.73 5.63
C GLY A 86 -6.32 -3.18 4.88
N TRP A 87 -5.57 -4.10 4.28
CA TRP A 87 -4.39 -3.79 3.46
C TRP A 87 -4.14 -4.92 2.46
N SER A 88 -3.10 -4.78 1.65
CA SER A 88 -2.82 -5.69 0.52
C SER A 88 -2.48 -7.14 0.89
N ASP A 89 -2.09 -7.40 2.12
CA ASP A 89 -1.73 -8.75 2.58
C ASP A 89 -2.96 -9.49 3.08
N VAL A 90 -3.72 -10.08 2.17
CA VAL A 90 -4.95 -10.80 2.48
C VAL A 90 -4.73 -11.96 3.45
N PRO A 91 -3.71 -12.83 3.29
CA PRO A 91 -3.44 -13.89 4.25
C PRO A 91 -3.22 -13.41 5.69
N ALA A 92 -2.69 -12.20 5.87
CA ALA A 92 -2.44 -11.67 7.21
C ALA A 92 -3.72 -11.35 7.98
N TRP A 93 -4.76 -10.87 7.30
CA TRP A 93 -6.03 -10.52 7.94
C TRP A 93 -7.16 -11.51 7.63
N TRP A 94 -6.97 -12.40 6.66
CA TRP A 94 -7.94 -13.44 6.29
C TRP A 94 -7.26 -14.81 6.06
N PRO A 95 -6.56 -15.33 7.06
CA PRO A 95 -5.66 -16.47 6.88
C PRO A 95 -6.35 -17.79 6.50
N GLN A 96 -7.67 -17.89 6.69
CA GLN A 96 -8.44 -19.08 6.34
C GLN A 96 -9.01 -19.05 4.93
N MET A 97 -8.73 -18.02 4.16
CA MET A 97 -9.29 -17.85 2.82
C MET A 97 -8.30 -18.08 1.70
N VAL A 98 -7.03 -17.77 1.90
CA VAL A 98 -6.01 -17.77 0.85
C VAL A 98 -4.94 -18.82 1.15
N GLY A 99 -4.72 -19.72 0.23
CA GLY A 99 -3.67 -20.72 0.29
C GLY A 99 -4.10 -22.09 -0.22
N PRO A 100 -3.17 -23.06 -0.29
CA PRO A 100 -3.46 -24.39 -0.79
C PRO A 100 -4.60 -25.08 -0.02
N GLY A 101 -5.63 -25.55 -0.72
CA GLY A 101 -6.79 -26.20 -0.14
C GLY A 101 -7.79 -25.29 0.56
N LEU A 102 -7.61 -23.97 0.48
CA LEU A 102 -8.55 -22.99 1.02
C LEU A 102 -9.48 -22.45 -0.09
N PRO A 103 -10.54 -21.71 0.26
CA PRO A 103 -11.49 -21.20 -0.73
C PRO A 103 -10.87 -20.40 -1.87
N LEU A 104 -9.79 -19.68 -1.60
CA LEU A 104 -8.98 -18.98 -2.60
C LEU A 104 -7.64 -19.73 -2.73
N ASP A 105 -7.70 -20.89 -3.34
CA ASP A 105 -6.53 -21.75 -3.58
C ASP A 105 -5.64 -21.13 -4.63
N SER A 106 -4.33 -21.08 -4.37
CA SER A 106 -3.35 -20.40 -5.21
C SER A 106 -2.22 -21.32 -5.66
#